data_0a2f93c6e1ce06c9d5575990d9e9ead3
#
_entry.id   0a2f93c6e1ce06c9d5575990d9e9ead3
#
_cell.length_a   1.000
_cell.length_b   1.000
_cell.length_c   1.000
_cell.angle_alpha   90.00
_cell.angle_beta   90.00
_cell.angle_gamma   90.00
#
_symmetry.space_group_name_H-M   'P 1'
#
loop_
_entity.id
_entity.type
_entity.pdbx_description
1 polymer ?
#
loop_
_entity_poly.entity_id
_entity_poly.type
_entity_poly.pdbx_seq_one_letter_code
_entity_poly.pdbx_strand_id
1 'polypeptide(L)'
;MPNYVVTHQFDISESERTAIAQAITHTHGSMFSVPYLFVNVTFQPTSQYTSYAGGRRVVNAINSVTGYVRNVSRPQEQYAELCHRIEEGWKNAIGPNFSKEKQLTSIFIQGIIAAGWEQGVMIPESGHDQDWMKERFADFKKRADSGEEEMKELVEDIERRKLI
;
A
#
# COMPACT_ATOMS: atom_id res chain seq x y z
N MET A 1 -7.21 5.39 -5.00
CA MET A 1 -6.69 4.58 -3.90
C MET A 1 -5.38 3.96 -4.33
N PRO A 2 -4.41 3.79 -3.45
CA PRO A 2 -3.14 3.21 -3.86
C PRO A 2 -3.23 1.70 -4.03
N ASN A 3 -2.46 1.18 -4.99
CA ASN A 3 -2.28 -0.26 -5.16
C ASN A 3 -0.78 -0.56 -5.14
N TYR A 4 -0.35 -1.36 -4.18
CA TYR A 4 1.03 -1.77 -4.03
C TYR A 4 1.22 -3.20 -4.52
N VAL A 5 2.25 -3.39 -5.34
CA VAL A 5 2.70 -4.71 -5.78
C VAL A 5 4.05 -5.00 -5.15
N VAL A 6 4.09 -6.03 -4.33
CA VAL A 6 5.30 -6.56 -3.71
C VAL A 6 5.79 -7.73 -4.54
N THR A 7 6.89 -7.57 -5.27
CA THR A 7 7.54 -8.67 -5.98
C THR A 7 8.64 -9.26 -5.12
N HIS A 8 8.72 -10.60 -5.06
CA HIS A 8 9.71 -11.27 -4.22
C HIS A 8 10.19 -12.58 -4.83
N GLN A 9 11.47 -12.92 -4.61
CA GLN A 9 12.09 -14.18 -5.07
C GLN A 9 12.31 -15.17 -3.94
N PHE A 10 12.40 -14.71 -2.69
CA PHE A 10 12.48 -15.60 -1.55
C PHE A 10 11.09 -16.01 -1.04
N ASP A 11 11.05 -17.08 -0.28
CA ASP A 11 9.80 -17.52 0.34
C ASP A 11 9.45 -16.62 1.55
N ILE A 12 8.33 -15.91 1.45
CA ILE A 12 7.79 -15.04 2.49
C ILE A 12 6.67 -15.82 3.20
N SER A 13 6.82 -16.01 4.50
CA SER A 13 5.78 -16.63 5.31
C SER A 13 4.51 -15.79 5.35
N GLU A 14 3.40 -16.38 5.72
CA GLU A 14 2.10 -15.68 5.88
C GLU A 14 2.20 -14.53 6.89
N SER A 15 2.90 -14.75 8.01
CA SER A 15 3.10 -13.72 9.03
C SER A 15 3.96 -12.55 8.52
N GLU A 16 5.03 -12.84 7.76
CA GLU A 16 5.85 -11.80 7.13
C GLU A 16 5.03 -11.01 6.09
N ARG A 17 4.22 -11.69 5.24
CA ARG A 17 3.32 -11.01 4.29
C ARG A 17 2.35 -10.09 4.98
N THR A 18 1.69 -10.58 6.01
CA THR A 18 0.75 -9.78 6.82
C THR A 18 1.45 -8.55 7.41
N ALA A 19 2.62 -8.71 8.01
CA ALA A 19 3.36 -7.62 8.61
C ALA A 19 3.82 -6.57 7.56
N ILE A 20 4.29 -7.01 6.39
CA ILE A 20 4.67 -6.12 5.28
C ILE A 20 3.45 -5.35 4.77
N ALA A 21 2.32 -6.05 4.54
CA ALA A 21 1.09 -5.43 4.08
C ALA A 21 0.58 -4.37 5.06
N GLN A 22 0.57 -4.67 6.36
CA GLN A 22 0.21 -3.74 7.42
C GLN A 22 1.15 -2.53 7.46
N ALA A 23 2.47 -2.74 7.35
CA ALA A 23 3.46 -1.65 7.34
C ALA A 23 3.21 -0.68 6.16
N ILE A 24 2.99 -1.20 4.95
CA ILE A 24 2.69 -0.39 3.76
C ILE A 24 1.36 0.36 3.95
N THR A 25 0.32 -0.34 4.40
CA THR A 25 -1.01 0.22 4.61
C THR A 25 -0.99 1.35 5.62
N HIS A 26 -0.38 1.12 6.79
CA HIS A 26 -0.29 2.12 7.85
C HIS A 26 0.57 3.31 7.42
N THR A 27 1.69 3.07 6.75
CA THR A 27 2.55 4.14 6.26
C THR A 27 1.80 5.04 5.28
N HIS A 28 1.23 4.47 4.23
CA HIS A 28 0.51 5.25 3.22
C HIS A 28 -0.72 5.95 3.81
N GLY A 29 -1.55 5.21 4.52
CA GLY A 29 -2.78 5.73 5.10
C GLY A 29 -2.52 6.87 6.09
N SER A 30 -1.49 6.75 6.94
CA SER A 30 -1.15 7.78 7.92
C SER A 30 -0.53 9.02 7.27
N MET A 31 0.36 8.86 6.30
CA MET A 31 1.01 9.98 5.62
C MET A 31 0.04 10.82 4.77
N PHE A 32 -0.98 10.19 4.20
CA PHE A 32 -1.85 10.84 3.23
C PHE A 32 -3.33 10.90 3.65
N SER A 33 -3.63 10.58 4.90
CA SER A 33 -5.00 10.60 5.46
C SER A 33 -5.99 9.77 4.63
N VAL A 34 -5.52 8.62 4.13
CA VAL A 34 -6.35 7.66 3.38
C VAL A 34 -6.83 6.58 4.36
N PRO A 35 -8.12 6.20 4.35
CA PRO A 35 -8.59 5.04 5.11
C PRO A 35 -7.85 3.76 4.71
N TYR A 36 -7.55 2.93 5.69
CA TYR A 36 -6.72 1.73 5.47
C TYR A 36 -7.34 0.72 4.51
N LEU A 37 -8.66 0.60 4.49
CA LEU A 37 -9.39 -0.27 3.56
C LEU A 37 -9.04 0.00 2.08
N PHE A 38 -8.73 1.25 1.74
CA PHE A 38 -8.42 1.63 0.38
C PHE A 38 -6.94 1.49 -0.02
N VAL A 39 -6.10 0.93 0.84
CA VAL A 39 -4.69 0.65 0.52
C VAL A 39 -4.53 -0.83 0.20
N ASN A 40 -4.43 -1.13 -1.09
CA ASN A 40 -4.32 -2.51 -1.57
C ASN A 40 -2.87 -2.95 -1.65
N VAL A 41 -2.55 -4.18 -1.21
CA VAL A 41 -1.22 -4.78 -1.30
C VAL A 41 -1.34 -6.18 -1.88
N THR A 42 -0.63 -6.43 -2.98
CA THR A 42 -0.60 -7.73 -3.65
C THR A 42 0.82 -8.28 -3.67
N PHE A 43 1.01 -9.56 -3.34
CA PHE A 43 2.29 -10.24 -3.39
C PHE A 43 2.41 -11.07 -4.67
N GLN A 44 3.53 -10.89 -5.39
CA GLN A 44 3.83 -11.59 -6.63
C GLN A 44 5.19 -12.30 -6.53
N PRO A 45 5.21 -13.63 -6.42
CA PRO A 45 6.45 -14.38 -6.45
C PRO A 45 7.09 -14.31 -7.85
N THR A 46 8.40 -14.05 -7.88
CA THR A 46 9.17 -13.91 -9.12
C THR A 46 10.27 -14.96 -9.27
N SER A 47 10.24 -16.01 -8.46
CA SER A 47 11.23 -17.11 -8.48
C SER A 47 11.37 -17.81 -9.84
N GLN A 48 10.33 -17.78 -10.66
CA GLN A 48 10.31 -18.34 -12.01
C GLN A 48 10.91 -17.41 -13.08
N TYR A 49 11.21 -16.15 -12.75
CA TYR A 49 11.75 -15.19 -13.70
C TYR A 49 13.26 -15.04 -13.57
N THR A 50 13.91 -14.75 -14.67
CA THR A 50 15.32 -14.40 -14.70
C THR A 50 15.47 -12.88 -14.70
N SER A 51 16.22 -12.37 -13.75
CA SER A 51 16.45 -10.93 -13.60
C SER A 51 17.88 -10.56 -13.99
N TYR A 52 18.02 -9.37 -14.58
CA TYR A 52 19.31 -8.79 -14.94
C TYR A 52 19.41 -7.38 -14.36
N ALA A 53 20.59 -7.01 -13.88
CA ALA A 53 20.94 -5.67 -13.44
C ALA A 53 22.26 -5.25 -14.07
N GLY A 54 22.30 -4.09 -14.73
CA GLY A 54 23.50 -3.64 -15.46
C GLY A 54 23.98 -4.63 -16.55
N GLY A 55 23.03 -5.36 -17.18
CA GLY A 55 23.34 -6.38 -18.20
C GLY A 55 23.89 -7.69 -17.65
N ARG A 56 23.99 -7.86 -16.33
CA ARG A 56 24.46 -9.09 -15.68
C ARG A 56 23.30 -9.80 -15.01
N ARG A 57 23.27 -11.13 -15.14
CA ARG A 57 22.26 -11.95 -14.47
C ARG A 57 22.37 -11.77 -12.96
N VAL A 58 21.25 -11.46 -12.33
CA VAL A 58 21.17 -11.36 -10.87
C VAL A 58 21.05 -12.76 -10.29
N VAL A 59 21.99 -13.11 -9.41
CA VAL A 59 22.03 -14.42 -8.73
C VAL A 59 21.27 -14.38 -7.40
N ASN A 60 21.21 -13.18 -6.78
CA ASN A 60 20.46 -12.96 -5.55
C ASN A 60 19.05 -12.46 -5.87
N ALA A 61 18.14 -12.64 -4.92
CA ALA A 61 16.76 -12.19 -5.05
C ALA A 61 16.66 -10.67 -5.34
N ILE A 62 15.81 -10.31 -6.29
CA ILE A 62 15.32 -8.94 -6.44
C ILE A 62 13.94 -8.88 -5.77
N ASN A 63 13.88 -8.17 -4.66
CA ASN A 63 12.63 -7.89 -3.99
C ASN A 63 12.32 -6.41 -4.18
N SER A 64 11.12 -6.09 -4.62
CA SER A 64 10.73 -4.70 -4.87
C SER A 64 9.31 -4.40 -4.44
N VAL A 65 9.06 -3.13 -4.16
CA VAL A 65 7.71 -2.61 -3.94
C VAL A 65 7.42 -1.56 -5.00
N THR A 66 6.34 -1.75 -5.75
CA THR A 66 5.84 -0.74 -6.68
C THR A 66 4.50 -0.23 -6.19
N GLY A 67 4.43 1.05 -5.87
CA GLY A 67 3.20 1.73 -5.48
C GLY A 67 2.60 2.48 -6.66
N TYR A 68 1.42 2.09 -7.10
CA TYR A 68 0.61 2.84 -8.05
C TYR A 68 -0.32 3.75 -7.26
N VAL A 69 -0.16 5.04 -7.44
CA VAL A 69 -0.90 6.06 -6.70
C VAL A 69 -1.63 7.00 -7.66
N ARG A 70 -2.59 7.76 -7.15
CA ARG A 70 -3.23 8.80 -7.96
C ARG A 70 -2.19 9.82 -8.39
N ASN A 71 -2.38 10.34 -9.61
CA ASN A 71 -1.52 11.39 -10.14
C ASN A 71 -1.77 12.69 -9.37
N VAL A 72 -0.89 12.97 -8.40
CA VAL A 72 -0.90 14.17 -7.57
C VAL A 72 0.47 14.80 -7.61
N SER A 73 0.53 16.10 -7.78
CA SER A 73 1.77 16.83 -7.56
C SER A 73 2.05 16.89 -6.05
N ARG A 74 2.98 16.07 -5.60
CA ARG A 74 3.53 16.10 -4.23
C ARG A 74 5.00 16.43 -4.26
N PRO A 75 5.53 17.10 -3.23
CA PRO A 75 6.97 17.31 -3.09
C PRO A 75 7.72 15.97 -3.11
N GLN A 76 8.89 15.95 -3.75
CA GLN A 76 9.73 14.74 -3.84
C GLN A 76 10.10 14.18 -2.46
N GLU A 77 10.23 15.06 -1.47
CA GLU A 77 10.56 14.73 -0.09
C GLU A 77 9.48 13.83 0.55
N GLN A 78 8.19 14.04 0.21
CA GLN A 78 7.12 13.18 0.72
C GLN A 78 7.19 11.77 0.12
N TYR A 79 7.57 11.65 -1.14
CA TYR A 79 7.78 10.33 -1.77
C TYR A 79 9.03 9.64 -1.22
N ALA A 80 10.10 10.40 -0.95
CA ALA A 80 11.30 9.88 -0.32
C ALA A 80 11.00 9.34 1.09
N GLU A 81 10.26 10.09 1.89
CA GLU A 81 9.83 9.67 3.22
C GLU A 81 8.94 8.42 3.16
N LEU A 82 8.01 8.35 2.20
CA LEU A 82 7.20 7.15 1.97
C LEU A 82 8.07 5.92 1.71
N CYS A 83 9.06 6.04 0.82
CA CYS A 83 9.99 4.96 0.52
C CYS A 83 10.80 4.54 1.74
N HIS A 84 11.32 5.48 2.54
CA HIS A 84 12.06 5.18 3.76
C HIS A 84 11.22 4.42 4.78
N ARG A 85 9.99 4.86 5.03
CA ARG A 85 9.09 4.16 5.97
C ARG A 85 8.67 2.78 5.47
N ILE A 86 8.49 2.60 4.17
CA ILE A 86 8.21 1.27 3.60
C ILE A 86 9.43 0.36 3.79
N GLU A 87 10.65 0.86 3.56
CA GLU A 87 11.88 0.10 3.76
C GLU A 87 12.09 -0.31 5.23
N GLU A 88 11.85 0.61 6.16
CA GLU A 88 11.88 0.31 7.60
C GLU A 88 10.82 -0.72 7.99
N GLY A 89 9.59 -0.55 7.49
CA GLY A 89 8.51 -1.51 7.70
C GLY A 89 8.84 -2.91 7.18
N TRP A 90 9.48 -2.99 6.02
CA TRP A 90 9.98 -4.24 5.46
C TRP A 90 11.01 -4.90 6.37
N LYS A 91 12.03 -4.16 6.83
CA LYS A 91 13.06 -4.68 7.75
C LYS A 91 12.46 -5.20 9.05
N ASN A 92 11.52 -4.45 9.62
CA ASN A 92 10.84 -4.82 10.85
C ASN A 92 9.97 -6.07 10.68
N ALA A 93 9.29 -6.20 9.55
CA ALA A 93 8.44 -7.36 9.24
C ALA A 93 9.25 -8.64 9.05
N ILE A 94 10.42 -8.57 8.40
CA ILE A 94 11.33 -9.70 8.25
C ILE A 94 12.08 -10.00 9.57
N GLY A 95 12.34 -8.96 10.38
CA GLY A 95 12.92 -9.09 11.70
C GLY A 95 14.28 -9.79 11.74
N PRO A 96 14.53 -10.66 12.76
CA PRO A 96 15.84 -11.28 12.98
C PRO A 96 16.25 -12.27 11.87
N ASN A 97 15.31 -12.68 11.02
CA ASN A 97 15.58 -13.55 9.86
C ASN A 97 16.08 -12.77 8.64
N PHE A 98 16.41 -11.48 8.81
CA PHE A 98 16.89 -10.64 7.71
C PHE A 98 18.21 -11.18 7.15
N SER A 99 18.21 -11.49 5.87
CA SER A 99 19.36 -11.95 5.11
C SER A 99 19.51 -11.11 3.84
N LYS A 100 20.63 -11.24 3.16
CA LYS A 100 20.86 -10.55 1.89
C LYS A 100 19.81 -10.88 0.84
N GLU A 101 19.29 -12.10 0.82
CA GLU A 101 18.24 -12.56 -0.10
C GLU A 101 16.88 -11.92 0.21
N LYS A 102 16.67 -11.55 1.47
CA LYS A 102 15.44 -10.90 1.94
C LYS A 102 15.50 -9.37 1.89
N GLN A 103 16.61 -8.81 1.44
CA GLN A 103 16.77 -7.37 1.32
C GLN A 103 15.80 -6.79 0.27
N LEU A 104 15.12 -5.72 0.62
CA LEU A 104 14.36 -4.92 -0.34
C LEU A 104 15.36 -4.17 -1.24
N THR A 105 15.29 -4.39 -2.55
CA THR A 105 16.26 -3.85 -3.51
C THR A 105 15.81 -2.57 -4.18
N SER A 106 14.50 -2.37 -4.29
CA SER A 106 13.95 -1.15 -4.91
C SER A 106 12.53 -0.86 -4.46
N ILE A 107 12.22 0.43 -4.44
CA ILE A 107 10.86 0.94 -4.23
C ILE A 107 10.60 1.96 -5.34
N PHE A 108 9.49 1.80 -6.04
CA PHE A 108 9.04 2.74 -7.07
C PHE A 108 7.64 3.24 -6.73
N ILE A 109 7.45 4.56 -6.76
CA ILE A 109 6.13 5.18 -6.61
C ILE A 109 5.75 5.82 -7.93
N GLN A 110 4.64 5.39 -8.51
CA GLN A 110 4.17 5.80 -9.84
C GLN A 110 2.81 6.49 -9.71
N GLY A 111 2.75 7.78 -10.06
CA GLY A 111 1.52 8.57 -10.07
C GLY A 111 0.76 8.40 -11.37
N ILE A 112 0.07 7.29 -11.57
CA ILE A 112 -0.57 6.93 -12.84
C ILE A 112 -2.07 6.65 -12.77
N ILE A 113 -2.66 6.58 -11.58
CA ILE A 113 -4.10 6.34 -11.44
C ILE A 113 -4.86 7.63 -11.74
N ALA A 114 -5.48 7.68 -12.92
CA ALA A 114 -6.28 8.82 -13.35
C ALA A 114 -7.71 8.78 -12.78
N ALA A 115 -8.31 7.59 -12.67
CA ALA A 115 -9.63 7.35 -12.11
C ALA A 115 -9.69 5.94 -11.51
N GLY A 116 -10.67 5.67 -10.67
CA GLY A 116 -10.88 4.35 -10.12
C GLY A 116 -12.27 4.19 -9.51
N TRP A 117 -12.68 2.93 -9.41
CA TRP A 117 -13.91 2.53 -8.77
C TRP A 117 -13.57 1.43 -7.76
N GLU A 118 -13.99 1.58 -6.52
CA GLU A 118 -13.61 0.70 -5.43
C GLU A 118 -14.72 0.63 -4.38
N GLN A 119 -14.99 -0.55 -3.87
CA GLN A 119 -16.05 -0.78 -2.86
C GLN A 119 -17.44 -0.21 -3.23
N GLY A 120 -17.79 -0.25 -4.52
CA GLY A 120 -19.08 0.22 -5.00
C GLY A 120 -19.17 1.73 -5.30
N VAL A 121 -18.06 2.47 -5.17
CA VAL A 121 -18.06 3.92 -5.36
C VAL A 121 -16.90 4.40 -6.24
N MET A 122 -17.10 5.49 -6.96
CA MET A 122 -16.00 6.17 -7.64
C MET A 122 -15.08 6.83 -6.62
N ILE A 123 -13.78 6.65 -6.77
CA ILE A 123 -12.79 7.35 -5.95
C ILE A 123 -12.75 8.83 -6.34
N PRO A 124 -12.49 9.74 -5.38
CA PRO A 124 -12.47 11.17 -5.66
C PRO A 124 -11.26 11.56 -6.50
N GLU A 125 -11.31 12.74 -7.08
CA GLU A 125 -10.11 13.40 -7.57
C GLU A 125 -9.11 13.63 -6.44
N SER A 126 -7.84 13.69 -6.79
CA SER A 126 -6.78 13.92 -5.81
C SER A 126 -6.94 15.25 -5.10
N GLY A 127 -6.86 15.23 -3.76
CA GLY A 127 -7.04 16.39 -2.91
C GLY A 127 -8.48 16.60 -2.43
N HIS A 128 -9.45 15.84 -2.94
CA HIS A 128 -10.86 15.91 -2.54
C HIS A 128 -11.28 14.75 -1.61
N ASP A 129 -10.32 14.05 -1.03
CA ASP A 129 -10.58 12.84 -0.23
C ASP A 129 -11.47 13.11 0.99
N GLN A 130 -11.21 14.22 1.70
CA GLN A 130 -11.94 14.54 2.93
C GLN A 130 -13.39 14.90 2.65
N ASP A 131 -13.65 15.75 1.65
CA ASP A 131 -15.00 16.15 1.29
C ASP A 131 -15.78 14.95 0.74
N TRP A 132 -15.14 14.14 -0.10
CA TRP A 132 -15.72 12.91 -0.60
C TRP A 132 -16.09 11.92 0.53
N MET A 133 -15.22 11.75 1.54
CA MET A 133 -15.53 10.92 2.70
C MET A 133 -16.72 11.46 3.47
N LYS A 134 -16.78 12.77 3.71
CA LYS A 134 -17.96 13.42 4.38
C LYS A 134 -19.26 13.16 3.64
N GLU A 135 -19.26 13.36 2.32
CA GLU A 135 -20.43 13.13 1.48
C GLU A 135 -20.91 11.68 1.50
N ARG A 136 -19.98 10.72 1.55
CA ARG A 136 -20.27 9.28 1.51
C ARG A 136 -20.45 8.62 2.88
N PHE A 137 -20.13 9.31 3.95
CA PHE A 137 -20.08 8.71 5.27
C PHE A 137 -21.42 8.11 5.73
N ALA A 138 -22.54 8.77 5.41
CA ALA A 138 -23.88 8.26 5.72
C ALA A 138 -24.18 6.94 4.96
N ASP A 139 -23.73 6.81 3.71
CA ASP A 139 -23.85 5.59 2.91
C ASP A 139 -22.98 4.48 3.48
N PHE A 140 -21.75 4.77 3.85
CA PHE A 140 -20.84 3.80 4.49
C PHE A 140 -21.44 3.27 5.80
N LYS A 141 -21.99 4.13 6.64
CA LYS A 141 -22.69 3.72 7.88
C LYS A 141 -23.89 2.81 7.59
N LYS A 142 -24.72 3.18 6.64
CA LYS A 142 -25.87 2.36 6.24
C LYS A 142 -25.45 0.96 5.78
N ARG A 143 -24.39 0.86 5.02
CA ARG A 143 -23.82 -0.42 4.55
C ARG A 143 -23.22 -1.23 5.71
N ALA A 144 -22.50 -0.56 6.61
CA ALA A 144 -21.99 -1.17 7.84
C ALA A 144 -23.11 -1.75 8.70
N ASP A 145 -24.20 -0.98 8.90
CA ASP A 145 -25.40 -1.41 9.65
C ASP A 145 -26.13 -2.58 8.96
N SER A 146 -26.03 -2.71 7.64
CA SER A 146 -26.59 -3.83 6.89
C SER A 146 -25.73 -5.10 6.96
N GLY A 147 -24.55 -5.04 7.59
CA GLY A 147 -23.71 -6.21 7.87
C GLY A 147 -22.50 -6.35 6.95
N GLU A 148 -22.17 -5.35 6.12
CA GLU A 148 -20.94 -5.35 5.32
C GLU A 148 -19.73 -5.11 6.24
N GLU A 149 -18.91 -6.14 6.47
CA GLU A 149 -17.82 -6.12 7.45
C GLU A 149 -16.74 -5.10 7.07
N GLU A 150 -16.37 -5.02 5.77
CA GLU A 150 -15.40 -4.04 5.28
C GLU A 150 -15.88 -2.59 5.50
N MET A 151 -17.18 -2.35 5.45
CA MET A 151 -17.73 -1.02 5.72
C MET A 151 -17.72 -0.69 7.21
N LYS A 152 -17.88 -1.66 8.09
CA LYS A 152 -17.70 -1.45 9.54
C LYS A 152 -16.28 -1.03 9.85
N GLU A 153 -15.30 -1.78 9.33
CA GLU A 153 -13.88 -1.44 9.49
C GLU A 153 -13.56 -0.05 8.92
N LEU A 154 -14.14 0.32 7.78
CA LEU A 154 -13.97 1.64 7.16
C LEU A 154 -14.53 2.76 8.05
N VAL A 155 -15.75 2.60 8.56
CA VAL A 155 -16.39 3.58 9.43
C VAL A 155 -15.59 3.76 10.72
N GLU A 156 -15.20 2.66 11.36
CA GLU A 156 -14.38 2.67 12.57
C GLU A 156 -13.01 3.35 12.34
N ASP A 157 -12.37 3.08 11.21
CA ASP A 157 -11.07 3.71 10.89
C ASP A 157 -11.22 5.22 10.66
N ILE A 158 -12.25 5.66 9.93
CA ILE A 158 -12.55 7.08 9.70
C ILE A 158 -12.79 7.80 11.04
N GLU A 159 -13.63 7.24 11.91
CA GLU A 159 -13.98 7.86 13.20
C GLU A 159 -12.77 7.89 14.15
N ARG A 160 -12.08 6.74 14.32
CA ARG A 160 -10.90 6.61 15.19
C ARG A 160 -9.78 7.56 14.81
N ARG A 161 -9.53 7.71 13.52
CA ARG A 161 -8.43 8.54 12.98
C ARG A 161 -8.85 9.98 12.69
N LYS A 162 -10.12 10.31 12.88
CA LYS A 162 -10.70 11.66 12.64
C LYS A 162 -10.37 12.15 11.23
N LEU A 163 -10.69 11.33 10.23
CA LEU A 163 -10.40 11.64 8.84
C LEU A 163 -11.39 12.63 8.21
N ILE A 164 -12.52 12.86 8.88
CA ILE A 164 -13.57 13.82 8.51
C ILE A 164 -13.94 14.72 9.67
#